data_b03252e747e10914dc5109f1962b0985
#
_entry.id   b03252e747e10914dc5109f1962b0985
#
_cell.length_a   1.000
_cell.length_b   1.000
_cell.length_c   1.000
_cell.angle_alpha   90.00
_cell.angle_beta   90.00
_cell.angle_gamma   90.00
#
_symmetry.space_group_name_H-M   'P 1'
#
loop_
_entity.id
_entity.type
_entity.pdbx_description
1 polymer ?
#
loop_
_entity_poly.entity_id
_entity_poly.type
_entity_poly.pdbx_seq_one_letter_code
_entity_poly.pdbx_strand_id
1 'polypeptide(L)'
;IPIVLSTYIVVFGDVIQSQALLDDAQKYRPDENVNYNPNRSHIIFGGRNIFMSVFGPDISMCGPLWAAMQVVVCDRFKNGPKAMESINGGAGSFRWGTWTGYFIAPIVATVKPILGLGLASTMLVQGYVSVRVGVLKSRGFNDLGIAGVAGAVVATRGAAWGLAVAAVLVLLQYIGKEWKNAYVAEEAVFPLDSPEVIAKIVEEHMK
;
A
#
# COMPACT_ATOMS: atom_id res chain seq x y z
N ILE A 1 -13.57 -3.30 20.45
CA ILE A 1 -12.23 -2.67 20.47
C ILE A 1 -11.23 -3.41 19.57
N PRO A 2 -10.98 -4.75 19.65
CA PRO A 2 -9.97 -5.43 18.81
C PRO A 2 -10.23 -5.28 17.31
N ILE A 3 -11.48 -5.37 16.87
CA ILE A 3 -11.86 -5.21 15.46
C ILE A 3 -11.52 -3.80 14.96
N VAL A 4 -11.85 -2.78 15.75
CA VAL A 4 -11.57 -1.38 15.41
C VAL A 4 -10.06 -1.14 15.25
N LEU A 5 -9.26 -1.65 16.20
CA LEU A 5 -7.80 -1.56 16.14
C LEU A 5 -7.24 -2.30 14.92
N SER A 6 -7.70 -3.52 14.66
CA SER A 6 -7.26 -4.29 13.50
C SER A 6 -7.58 -3.57 12.19
N THR A 7 -8.80 -3.03 12.06
CA THR A 7 -9.20 -2.28 10.86
C THR A 7 -8.38 -1.00 10.70
N TYR A 8 -8.15 -0.27 11.81
CA TYR A 8 -7.32 0.93 11.78
C TYR A 8 -5.89 0.64 11.30
N ILE A 9 -5.27 -0.43 11.78
CA ILE A 9 -3.91 -0.82 11.38
C ILE A 9 -3.85 -1.12 9.88
N VAL A 10 -4.82 -1.86 9.35
CA VAL A 10 -4.88 -2.20 7.92
C VAL A 10 -5.02 -0.93 7.09
N VAL A 11 -5.97 -0.07 7.43
CA VAL A 11 -6.21 1.19 6.70
C VAL A 11 -5.01 2.13 6.79
N PHE A 12 -4.39 2.26 7.95
CA PHE A 12 -3.19 3.06 8.14
C PHE A 12 -2.00 2.50 7.36
N GLY A 13 -1.86 1.18 7.35
CA GLY A 13 -0.83 0.48 6.56
C GLY A 13 -0.96 0.76 5.06
N ASP A 14 -2.18 0.73 4.52
CA ASP A 14 -2.44 1.03 3.11
C ASP A 14 -2.05 2.47 2.73
N VAL A 15 -2.30 3.45 3.61
CA VAL A 15 -1.91 4.85 3.36
C VAL A 15 -0.39 5.02 3.37
N ILE A 16 0.32 4.38 4.31
CA ILE A 16 1.79 4.40 4.36
C ILE A 16 2.39 3.72 3.13
N GLN A 17 1.85 2.57 2.72
CA GLN A 17 2.28 1.87 1.51
C GLN A 17 2.07 2.75 0.27
N SER A 18 0.93 3.40 0.18
CA SER A 18 0.61 4.33 -0.90
C SER A 18 1.61 5.46 -1.00
N GLN A 19 1.96 6.07 0.12
CA GLN A 19 2.97 7.12 0.17
C GLN A 19 4.34 6.60 -0.27
N ALA A 20 4.77 5.46 0.26
CA ALA A 20 6.07 4.89 -0.07
C ALA A 20 6.20 4.54 -1.57
N LEU A 21 5.13 4.04 -2.18
CA LEU A 21 5.09 3.75 -3.62
C LEU A 21 5.15 5.01 -4.47
N LEU A 22 4.47 6.08 -4.06
CA LEU A 22 4.51 7.36 -4.75
C LEU A 22 5.88 8.02 -4.61
N ASP A 23 6.45 8.03 -3.40
CA ASP A 23 7.79 8.55 -3.15
C ASP A 23 8.85 7.82 -4.00
N ASP A 24 8.71 6.49 -4.13
CA ASP A 24 9.60 5.70 -4.99
C ASP A 24 9.37 6.01 -6.48
N ALA A 25 8.12 6.10 -6.92
CA ALA A 25 7.80 6.41 -8.31
C ALA A 25 8.25 7.82 -8.72
N GLN A 26 8.17 8.79 -7.80
CA GLN A 26 8.58 10.17 -8.02
C GLN A 26 10.08 10.30 -8.39
N LYS A 27 10.93 9.39 -7.91
CA LYS A 27 12.37 9.38 -8.23
C LYS A 27 12.64 9.20 -9.73
N TYR A 28 11.74 8.50 -10.43
CA TYR A 28 11.86 8.24 -11.88
C TYR A 28 11.29 9.36 -12.75
N ARG A 29 10.49 10.26 -12.15
CA ARG A 29 9.81 11.35 -12.85
C ARG A 29 10.00 12.67 -12.11
N PRO A 30 11.24 13.21 -12.10
CA PRO A 30 11.54 14.50 -11.48
C PRO A 30 10.86 15.68 -12.22
N ASP A 31 10.43 15.47 -13.46
CA ASP A 31 9.68 16.42 -14.28
C ASP A 31 8.25 16.67 -13.79
N GLU A 32 7.68 15.73 -13.04
CA GLU A 32 6.34 15.85 -12.46
C GLU A 32 6.40 15.83 -10.93
N ASN A 33 5.59 16.67 -10.29
CA ASN A 33 5.51 16.72 -8.83
C ASN A 33 4.16 16.18 -8.35
N VAL A 34 4.16 14.99 -7.77
CA VAL A 34 2.97 14.38 -7.16
C VAL A 34 2.91 14.78 -5.70
N ASN A 35 2.12 15.80 -5.39
CA ASN A 35 1.92 16.26 -4.02
C ASN A 35 0.89 15.36 -3.29
N TYR A 36 1.38 14.27 -2.70
CA TYR A 36 0.57 13.39 -1.87
C TYR A 36 0.68 13.78 -0.39
N ASN A 37 -0.46 14.09 0.22
CA ASN A 37 -0.53 14.43 1.64
C ASN A 37 -1.30 13.34 2.39
N PRO A 38 -0.61 12.48 3.19
CA PRO A 38 -1.24 11.37 3.91
C PRO A 38 -2.28 11.86 4.93
N ASN A 39 -2.06 12.98 5.60
CA ASN A 39 -3.01 13.52 6.58
C ASN A 39 -4.33 13.94 5.91
N ARG A 40 -4.23 14.60 4.75
CA ARG A 40 -5.41 14.96 3.97
C ARG A 40 -6.17 13.72 3.50
N SER A 41 -5.47 12.68 3.09
CA SER A 41 -6.07 11.41 2.69
C SER A 41 -6.80 10.73 3.85
N HIS A 42 -6.20 10.69 5.05
CA HIS A 42 -6.86 10.16 6.24
C HIS A 42 -8.14 10.91 6.61
N ILE A 43 -8.12 12.25 6.55
CA ILE A 43 -9.31 13.07 6.83
C ILE A 43 -10.41 12.78 5.81
N ILE A 44 -10.08 12.69 4.52
CA ILE A 44 -11.05 12.39 3.48
C ILE A 44 -11.64 10.99 3.66
N PHE A 45 -10.81 9.98 3.94
CA PHE A 45 -11.30 8.62 4.18
C PHE A 45 -12.15 8.53 5.44
N GLY A 46 -11.75 9.19 6.52
CA GLY A 46 -12.52 9.26 7.75
C GLY A 46 -13.90 9.90 7.53
N GLY A 47 -13.96 11.03 6.86
CA GLY A 47 -15.20 11.72 6.51
C GLY A 47 -16.12 10.87 5.63
N ARG A 48 -15.57 10.22 4.61
CA ARG A 48 -16.31 9.27 3.77
C ARG A 48 -16.87 8.09 4.56
N ASN A 49 -16.08 7.51 5.44
CA ASN A 49 -16.52 6.39 6.28
C ASN A 49 -17.64 6.78 7.25
N ILE A 50 -17.56 7.99 7.82
CA ILE A 50 -18.65 8.53 8.67
C ILE A 50 -19.91 8.70 7.80
N PHE A 51 -19.78 9.31 6.62
CA PHE A 51 -20.92 9.48 5.71
C PHE A 51 -21.57 8.13 5.36
N MET A 52 -20.76 7.13 4.98
CA MET A 52 -21.25 5.78 4.67
C MET A 52 -21.90 5.09 5.88
N SER A 53 -21.45 5.37 7.09
CA SER A 53 -22.05 4.78 8.30
C SER A 53 -23.47 5.30 8.58
N VAL A 54 -23.75 6.52 8.13
CA VAL A 54 -25.07 7.19 8.30
C VAL A 54 -26.02 6.87 7.16
N PHE A 55 -25.53 6.95 5.92
CA PHE A 55 -26.37 6.85 4.71
C PHE A 55 -26.34 5.47 4.05
N GLY A 56 -25.55 4.57 4.55
CA GLY A 56 -25.39 3.22 4.04
C GLY A 56 -24.09 3.07 3.21
N PRO A 57 -23.50 1.86 3.24
CA PRO A 57 -22.27 1.58 2.52
C PRO A 57 -22.51 1.52 1.03
N ASP A 58 -21.69 2.26 0.28
CA ASP A 58 -21.61 2.17 -1.17
C ASP A 58 -20.20 1.68 -1.56
N ILE A 59 -20.14 0.66 -2.41
CA ILE A 59 -18.89 0.08 -2.91
C ILE A 59 -18.05 1.13 -3.65
N SER A 60 -18.67 2.04 -4.39
CA SER A 60 -17.96 3.11 -5.13
C SER A 60 -17.28 4.12 -4.19
N MET A 61 -17.72 4.18 -2.95
CA MET A 61 -17.18 5.07 -1.92
C MET A 61 -16.28 4.33 -0.93
N CYS A 62 -16.15 3.00 -1.04
CA CYS A 62 -15.37 2.20 -0.12
C CYS A 62 -13.89 2.52 -0.15
N GLY A 63 -13.36 2.60 1.02
CA GLY A 63 -12.03 2.27 1.41
C GLY A 63 -10.90 3.20 1.01
N PRO A 64 -9.73 2.96 1.58
CA PRO A 64 -8.49 3.45 1.05
C PRO A 64 -8.22 2.83 -0.32
N LEU A 65 -7.44 3.54 -1.12
CA LEU A 65 -6.93 3.02 -2.39
C LEU A 65 -6.27 1.65 -2.15
N TRP A 66 -6.68 0.67 -2.92
CA TRP A 66 -6.04 -0.63 -2.88
C TRP A 66 -4.57 -0.49 -3.24
N ALA A 67 -3.69 -0.87 -2.33
CA ALA A 67 -2.25 -0.80 -2.55
C ALA A 67 -1.84 -1.54 -3.83
N ALA A 68 -2.50 -2.65 -4.16
CA ALA A 68 -2.28 -3.38 -5.41
C ALA A 68 -2.57 -2.56 -6.67
N MET A 69 -3.64 -1.77 -6.67
CA MET A 69 -3.96 -0.86 -7.80
C MET A 69 -2.93 0.25 -7.92
N GLN A 70 -2.48 0.79 -6.80
CA GLN A 70 -1.44 1.82 -6.81
C GLN A 70 -0.12 1.33 -7.34
N VAL A 71 0.26 0.08 -7.10
CA VAL A 71 1.47 -0.51 -7.69
C VAL A 71 1.44 -0.39 -9.21
N VAL A 72 0.32 -0.78 -9.83
CA VAL A 72 0.16 -0.72 -11.28
C VAL A 72 0.22 0.72 -11.78
N VAL A 73 -0.44 1.65 -11.08
CA VAL A 73 -0.42 3.08 -11.43
C VAL A 73 0.99 3.66 -11.30
N CYS A 74 1.69 3.39 -10.20
CA CYS A 74 3.05 3.85 -9.98
C CYS A 74 4.05 3.26 -10.97
N ASP A 75 3.89 1.99 -11.33
CA ASP A 75 4.71 1.35 -12.36
C ASP A 75 4.53 2.03 -13.73
N ARG A 76 3.28 2.33 -14.11
CA ARG A 76 3.02 3.07 -15.35
C ARG A 76 3.50 4.52 -15.30
N PHE A 77 3.39 5.16 -14.15
CA PHE A 77 3.91 6.51 -13.95
C PHE A 77 5.43 6.58 -14.18
N LYS A 78 6.19 5.59 -13.69
CA LYS A 78 7.63 5.47 -13.93
C LYS A 78 7.97 5.40 -15.41
N ASN A 79 7.10 4.80 -16.22
CA ASN A 79 7.29 4.59 -17.67
C ASN A 79 6.82 5.78 -18.54
N GLY A 80 6.48 6.91 -17.92
CA GLY A 80 6.20 8.17 -18.62
C GLY A 80 4.75 8.42 -19.00
N PRO A 81 4.45 9.60 -19.62
CA PRO A 81 3.09 10.04 -19.90
C PRO A 81 2.34 9.10 -20.83
N LYS A 82 3.01 8.57 -21.84
CA LYS A 82 2.43 7.66 -22.83
C LYS A 82 1.94 6.34 -22.21
N ALA A 83 2.66 5.84 -21.19
CA ALA A 83 2.23 4.67 -20.44
C ALA A 83 1.02 4.98 -19.54
N MET A 84 0.91 6.22 -19.03
CA MET A 84 -0.21 6.65 -18.21
C MET A 84 -1.53 6.77 -18.98
N GLU A 85 -1.51 6.96 -20.30
CA GLU A 85 -2.73 6.94 -21.13
C GLU A 85 -3.51 5.64 -20.97
N SER A 86 -2.82 4.52 -20.85
CA SER A 86 -3.44 3.20 -20.61
C SER A 86 -4.16 3.11 -19.27
N ILE A 87 -3.66 3.80 -18.23
CA ILE A 87 -4.30 3.88 -16.92
C ILE A 87 -5.57 4.72 -16.97
N ASN A 88 -5.53 5.87 -17.66
CA ASN A 88 -6.69 6.73 -17.79
C ASN A 88 -7.85 6.03 -18.51
N GLY A 89 -7.56 5.34 -19.62
CA GLY A 89 -8.54 4.52 -20.32
C GLY A 89 -9.06 3.35 -19.48
N GLY A 90 -8.16 2.65 -18.79
CA GLY A 90 -8.50 1.52 -17.92
C GLY A 90 -9.35 1.94 -16.71
N ALA A 91 -9.05 3.07 -16.08
CA ALA A 91 -9.84 3.60 -14.97
C ALA A 91 -11.26 3.97 -15.38
N GLY A 92 -11.42 4.57 -16.55
CA GLY A 92 -12.74 4.86 -17.13
C GLY A 92 -13.54 3.59 -17.40
N SER A 93 -12.94 2.62 -18.06
CA SER A 93 -13.55 1.32 -18.36
C SER A 93 -13.93 0.55 -17.09
N PHE A 94 -13.07 0.57 -16.06
CA PHE A 94 -13.35 -0.05 -14.78
C PHE A 94 -14.57 0.58 -14.09
N ARG A 95 -14.69 1.90 -14.07
CA ARG A 95 -15.84 2.61 -13.50
C ARG A 95 -17.13 2.28 -14.23
N TRP A 96 -17.11 2.31 -15.56
CA TRP A 96 -18.26 1.93 -16.38
C TRP A 96 -18.64 0.48 -16.18
N GLY A 97 -17.67 -0.43 -16.15
CA GLY A 97 -17.92 -1.85 -15.91
C GLY A 97 -18.52 -2.11 -14.53
N THR A 98 -18.05 -1.41 -13.50
CA THR A 98 -18.60 -1.52 -12.14
C THR A 98 -20.04 -1.02 -12.11
N TRP A 99 -20.30 0.15 -12.69
CA TRP A 99 -21.64 0.74 -12.73
C TRP A 99 -22.63 -0.13 -13.51
N THR A 100 -22.27 -0.60 -14.70
CA THR A 100 -23.11 -1.49 -15.50
C THR A 100 -23.33 -2.85 -14.82
N GLY A 101 -22.35 -3.34 -14.09
CA GLY A 101 -22.45 -4.59 -13.31
C GLY A 101 -23.60 -4.60 -12.30
N TYR A 102 -23.95 -3.46 -11.73
CA TYR A 102 -25.12 -3.35 -10.84
C TYR A 102 -26.45 -3.63 -11.54
N PHE A 103 -26.54 -3.32 -12.82
CA PHE A 103 -27.79 -3.54 -13.60
C PHE A 103 -27.86 -4.91 -14.24
N ILE A 104 -26.73 -5.62 -14.34
CA ILE A 104 -26.62 -6.91 -15.01
C ILE A 104 -26.21 -8.00 -14.00
N ALA A 105 -26.91 -8.03 -12.87
CA ALA A 105 -26.66 -8.99 -11.78
C ALA A 105 -26.61 -10.46 -12.23
N PRO A 106 -27.46 -10.95 -13.16
CA PRO A 106 -27.36 -12.33 -13.65
C PRO A 106 -26.03 -12.65 -14.34
N ILE A 107 -25.47 -11.69 -15.09
CA ILE A 107 -24.16 -11.86 -15.76
C ILE A 107 -23.03 -11.86 -14.74
N VAL A 108 -23.09 -10.96 -13.74
CA VAL A 108 -22.12 -10.94 -12.66
C VAL A 108 -22.12 -12.26 -11.88
N ALA A 109 -23.27 -12.88 -11.68
CA ALA A 109 -23.39 -14.16 -11.01
C ALA A 109 -22.63 -15.29 -11.74
N THR A 110 -22.55 -15.25 -13.09
CA THR A 110 -21.80 -16.23 -13.88
C THR A 110 -20.28 -16.11 -13.70
N VAL A 111 -19.78 -14.93 -13.31
CA VAL A 111 -18.34 -14.69 -13.09
C VAL A 111 -17.94 -15.03 -11.64
N LYS A 112 -18.89 -15.26 -10.74
CA LYS A 112 -18.66 -15.57 -9.32
C LYS A 112 -17.62 -16.69 -9.08
N PRO A 113 -17.55 -17.80 -9.84
CA PRO A 113 -16.54 -18.82 -9.64
C PRO A 113 -15.09 -18.33 -9.87
N ILE A 114 -14.91 -17.33 -10.76
CA ILE A 114 -13.59 -16.80 -11.12
C ILE A 114 -13.15 -15.71 -10.11
N LEU A 115 -14.07 -15.15 -9.35
CA LEU A 115 -13.81 -14.08 -8.39
C LEU A 115 -12.75 -14.48 -7.35
N GLY A 116 -12.81 -15.73 -6.88
CA GLY A 116 -11.84 -16.25 -5.91
C GLY A 116 -10.40 -16.23 -6.44
N LEU A 117 -10.20 -16.57 -7.71
CA LEU A 117 -8.88 -16.54 -8.35
C LEU A 117 -8.38 -15.10 -8.51
N GLY A 118 -9.24 -14.19 -8.95
CA GLY A 118 -8.91 -12.77 -9.06
C GLY A 118 -8.54 -12.16 -7.69
N LEU A 119 -9.30 -12.49 -6.65
CA LEU A 119 -9.02 -12.04 -5.30
C LEU A 119 -7.69 -12.58 -4.77
N ALA A 120 -7.42 -13.88 -4.98
CA ALA A 120 -6.14 -14.49 -4.59
C ALA A 120 -4.95 -13.82 -5.28
N SER A 121 -5.07 -13.52 -6.58
CA SER A 121 -4.02 -12.82 -7.33
C SER A 121 -3.76 -11.41 -6.80
N THR A 122 -4.81 -10.65 -6.47
CA THR A 122 -4.66 -9.32 -5.87
C THR A 122 -4.02 -9.38 -4.48
N MET A 123 -4.37 -10.38 -3.66
CA MET A 123 -3.79 -10.59 -2.34
C MET A 123 -2.29 -10.94 -2.42
N LEU A 124 -1.87 -11.73 -3.42
CA LEU A 124 -0.47 -12.03 -3.66
C LEU A 124 0.34 -10.76 -3.99
N VAL A 125 -0.18 -9.93 -4.90
CA VAL A 125 0.47 -8.66 -5.26
C VAL A 125 0.54 -7.73 -4.05
N GLN A 126 -0.54 -7.60 -3.30
CA GLN A 126 -0.58 -6.76 -2.10
C GLN A 126 0.39 -7.27 -1.02
N GLY A 127 0.46 -8.58 -0.81
CA GLY A 127 1.40 -9.20 0.12
C GLY A 127 2.85 -8.90 -0.26
N TYR A 128 3.20 -9.09 -1.53
CA TYR A 128 4.53 -8.76 -2.05
C TYR A 128 4.90 -7.29 -1.81
N VAL A 129 3.98 -6.37 -2.14
CA VAL A 129 4.20 -4.93 -1.95
C VAL A 129 4.35 -4.57 -0.48
N SER A 130 3.53 -5.16 0.38
CA SER A 130 3.60 -4.92 1.83
C SER A 130 4.96 -5.34 2.41
N VAL A 131 5.47 -6.49 2.00
CA VAL A 131 6.81 -6.96 2.39
C VAL A 131 7.89 -6.01 1.84
N ARG A 132 7.82 -5.67 0.56
CA ARG A 132 8.77 -4.75 -0.08
C ARG A 132 8.82 -3.39 0.63
N VAL A 133 7.67 -2.78 0.87
CA VAL A 133 7.58 -1.48 1.58
C VAL A 133 8.04 -1.61 3.03
N GLY A 134 7.69 -2.71 3.71
CA GLY A 134 8.13 -2.97 5.07
C GLY A 134 9.65 -3.04 5.17
N VAL A 135 10.31 -3.75 4.26
CA VAL A 135 11.78 -3.82 4.19
C VAL A 135 12.40 -2.47 3.91
N LEU A 136 11.86 -1.71 2.93
CA LEU A 136 12.36 -0.38 2.58
C LEU A 136 12.22 0.68 3.68
N LYS A 137 11.20 0.55 4.52
CA LYS A 137 10.96 1.48 5.64
C LYS A 137 11.64 1.03 6.93
N SER A 138 12.17 -0.18 6.99
CA SER A 138 12.94 -0.68 8.15
C SER A 138 14.30 -0.01 8.20
N ARG A 139 14.71 0.40 9.40
CA ARG A 139 15.96 1.13 9.63
C ARG A 139 17.12 0.23 10.04
N GLY A 140 16.93 -1.07 10.03
CA GLY A 140 17.97 -2.04 10.38
C GLY A 140 17.42 -3.42 10.69
N PHE A 141 18.32 -4.34 11.03
CA PHE A 141 17.99 -5.74 11.31
C PHE A 141 17.02 -5.93 12.48
N ASN A 142 17.09 -5.05 13.50
CA ASN A 142 16.20 -5.13 14.65
C ASN A 142 14.74 -4.83 14.25
N ASP A 143 14.53 -3.81 13.42
CA ASP A 143 13.20 -3.47 12.91
C ASP A 143 12.64 -4.60 12.04
N LEU A 144 13.48 -5.21 11.21
CA LEU A 144 13.11 -6.38 10.40
C LEU A 144 12.78 -7.58 11.28
N GLY A 145 13.55 -7.81 12.35
CA GLY A 145 13.26 -8.85 13.33
C GLY A 145 11.92 -8.65 14.02
N ILE A 146 11.65 -7.45 14.50
CA ILE A 146 10.36 -7.10 15.12
C ILE A 146 9.21 -7.27 14.11
N ALA A 147 9.38 -6.77 12.89
CA ALA A 147 8.38 -6.91 11.83
C ALA A 147 8.11 -8.39 11.48
N GLY A 148 9.16 -9.22 11.42
CA GLY A 148 9.05 -10.66 11.17
C GLY A 148 8.27 -11.39 12.27
N VAL A 149 8.62 -11.15 13.53
CA VAL A 149 7.92 -11.77 14.68
C VAL A 149 6.48 -11.30 14.75
N ALA A 150 6.25 -9.98 14.63
CA ALA A 150 4.90 -9.42 14.63
C ALA A 150 4.06 -9.96 13.47
N GLY A 151 4.64 -10.07 12.27
CA GLY A 151 3.99 -10.64 11.10
C GLY A 151 3.60 -12.11 11.28
N ALA A 152 4.48 -12.93 11.88
CA ALA A 152 4.18 -14.33 12.22
C ALA A 152 3.01 -14.44 13.22
N VAL A 153 2.97 -13.53 14.21
CA VAL A 153 1.85 -13.49 15.17
C VAL A 153 0.56 -13.01 14.50
N VAL A 154 0.62 -12.01 13.60
CA VAL A 154 -0.53 -11.60 12.79
C VAL A 154 -1.11 -12.79 12.01
N ALA A 155 -0.26 -13.54 11.34
CA ALA A 155 -0.67 -14.68 10.52
C ALA A 155 -1.31 -15.82 11.33
N THR A 156 -0.88 -16.02 12.59
CA THR A 156 -1.35 -17.14 13.43
C THR A 156 -2.44 -16.76 14.43
N ARG A 157 -2.44 -15.52 14.93
CA ARG A 157 -3.31 -15.05 16.01
C ARG A 157 -4.14 -13.82 15.65
N GLY A 158 -3.89 -13.23 14.49
CA GLY A 158 -4.60 -12.04 13.99
C GLY A 158 -3.92 -10.72 14.36
N ALA A 159 -4.40 -9.65 13.70
CA ALA A 159 -3.76 -8.33 13.70
C ALA A 159 -3.64 -7.69 15.11
N ALA A 160 -4.63 -7.86 15.98
CA ALA A 160 -4.58 -7.29 17.32
C ALA A 160 -3.43 -7.87 18.18
N TRP A 161 -3.19 -9.17 18.10
CA TRP A 161 -2.08 -9.83 18.79
C TRP A 161 -0.72 -9.44 18.18
N GLY A 162 -0.65 -9.36 16.84
CA GLY A 162 0.56 -8.91 16.17
C GLY A 162 0.96 -7.50 16.58
N LEU A 163 -0.02 -6.58 16.68
CA LEU A 163 0.22 -5.22 17.17
C LEU A 163 0.69 -5.21 18.63
N ALA A 164 0.05 -5.98 19.51
CA ALA A 164 0.44 -6.05 20.91
C ALA A 164 1.89 -6.53 21.06
N VAL A 165 2.27 -7.59 20.33
CA VAL A 165 3.65 -8.11 20.32
C VAL A 165 4.62 -7.08 19.74
N ALA A 166 4.28 -6.43 18.62
CA ALA A 166 5.10 -5.37 18.04
C ALA A 166 5.34 -4.23 19.04
N ALA A 167 4.28 -3.75 19.70
CA ALA A 167 4.39 -2.68 20.70
C ALA A 167 5.31 -3.07 21.87
N VAL A 168 5.17 -4.31 22.39
CA VAL A 168 6.04 -4.81 23.46
C VAL A 168 7.49 -4.88 23.01
N LEU A 169 7.76 -5.44 21.81
CA LEU A 169 9.12 -5.56 21.29
C LEU A 169 9.76 -4.18 21.04
N VAL A 170 9.00 -3.22 20.49
CA VAL A 170 9.45 -1.84 20.31
C VAL A 170 9.75 -1.18 21.65
N LEU A 171 8.90 -1.38 22.66
CA LEU A 171 9.16 -0.85 24.02
C LEU A 171 10.40 -1.47 24.65
N LEU A 172 10.59 -2.78 24.51
CA LEU A 172 11.80 -3.46 25.00
C LEU A 172 13.07 -2.96 24.30
N GLN A 173 13.00 -2.74 22.99
CA GLN A 173 14.08 -2.15 22.22
C GLN A 173 14.36 -0.70 22.67
N TYR A 174 13.32 0.07 22.98
CA TYR A 174 13.46 1.45 23.47
C TYR A 174 14.08 1.55 24.88
N ILE A 175 13.77 0.60 25.76
CA ILE A 175 14.31 0.52 27.14
C ILE A 175 15.75 0.00 27.13
N GLY A 176 16.13 -0.83 26.13
CA GLY A 176 17.48 -1.35 25.99
C GLY A 176 18.51 -0.25 25.66
N LYS A 177 19.67 -0.29 26.32
CA LYS A 177 20.77 0.67 26.08
C LYS A 177 21.31 0.67 24.65
N GLU A 178 21.06 -0.36 23.87
CA GLU A 178 21.51 -0.51 22.48
C GLU A 178 20.72 0.31 21.48
N TRP A 179 19.58 0.85 21.86
CA TRP A 179 18.77 1.71 21.00
C TRP A 179 19.54 2.87 20.34
N LYS A 180 20.44 3.50 21.09
CA LYS A 180 21.23 4.61 20.57
C LYS A 180 22.24 4.20 19.50
N ASN A 181 22.77 2.98 19.58
CA ASN A 181 23.78 2.48 18.65
C ASN A 181 23.16 1.81 17.42
N ALA A 182 21.99 1.19 17.55
CA ALA A 182 21.26 0.60 16.42
C ALA A 182 20.73 1.64 15.43
N TYR A 183 20.54 2.89 15.89
CA TYR A 183 20.02 3.98 15.04
C TYR A 183 21.10 4.63 14.15
N VAL A 184 22.36 4.33 14.37
CA VAL A 184 23.50 4.87 13.60
C VAL A 184 23.94 3.91 12.50
N ALA A 185 23.42 2.68 12.51
CA ALA A 185 23.82 1.68 11.57
C ALA A 185 23.04 1.76 10.27
N GLU A 186 23.80 1.89 9.23
CA GLU A 186 23.52 1.45 7.87
C GLU A 186 22.05 1.52 7.47
N GLU A 187 21.71 2.55 6.72
CA GLU A 187 20.70 2.40 5.69
C GLU A 187 20.97 1.06 5.02
N ALA A 188 20.20 0.05 5.38
CA ALA A 188 20.11 -1.15 4.58
C ALA A 188 19.42 -0.74 3.29
N VAL A 189 20.18 -0.11 2.43
CA VAL A 189 19.80 0.20 1.08
C VAL A 189 19.72 -1.16 0.40
N PHE A 190 18.54 -1.73 0.39
CA PHE A 190 18.16 -2.56 -0.72
C PHE A 190 17.70 -1.58 -1.80
N PRO A 191 18.60 -1.18 -2.72
CA PRO A 191 18.17 -0.40 -3.86
C PRO A 191 17.25 -1.30 -4.64
N LEU A 192 16.00 -0.92 -4.76
CA LEU A 192 15.06 -1.56 -5.66
C LEU A 192 15.59 -1.54 -7.09
N ASP A 193 16.27 -0.44 -7.42
CA ASP A 193 17.08 -0.30 -8.62
C ASP A 193 18.36 0.45 -8.23
N SER A 194 19.48 0.07 -8.79
CA SER A 194 20.72 0.79 -8.55
C SER A 194 20.56 2.26 -8.98
N PRO A 195 21.23 3.22 -8.33
CA PRO A 195 21.20 4.62 -8.73
C PRO A 195 21.53 4.83 -10.22
N GLU A 196 22.35 3.95 -10.80
CA GLU A 196 22.71 3.94 -12.22
C GLU A 196 21.53 3.57 -13.12
N VAL A 197 20.71 2.60 -12.73
CA VAL A 197 19.49 2.22 -13.45
C VAL A 197 18.48 3.34 -13.42
N ILE A 198 18.29 3.96 -12.25
CA ILE A 198 17.37 5.11 -12.09
C ILE A 198 17.85 6.27 -13.00
N ALA A 199 19.14 6.61 -12.96
CA ALA A 199 19.70 7.69 -13.77
C ALA A 199 19.50 7.45 -15.28
N LYS A 200 19.67 6.21 -15.74
CA LYS A 200 19.47 5.83 -17.15
C LYS A 200 18.01 5.96 -17.58
N ILE A 201 17.07 5.53 -16.73
CA ILE A 201 15.62 5.65 -17.00
C ILE A 201 15.21 7.12 -17.05
N VAL A 202 15.69 7.94 -16.12
CA VAL A 202 15.42 9.39 -16.09
C VAL A 202 15.96 10.08 -17.34
N GLU A 203 17.17 9.74 -17.78
CA GLU A 203 17.77 10.30 -19.01
C GLU A 203 16.98 9.92 -20.26
N GLU A 204 16.46 8.70 -20.33
CA GLU A 204 15.65 8.23 -21.47
C GLU A 204 14.29 8.94 -21.57
N HIS A 205 13.69 9.31 -20.43
CA HIS A 205 12.41 10.02 -20.39
C HIS A 205 12.52 11.53 -20.60
N MET A 206 13.71 12.11 -20.40
CA MET A 206 13.92 13.55 -20.60
C MET A 206 14.37 13.92 -22.02
N LYS A 207 14.61 12.94 -22.88
CA LYS A 207 14.86 13.10 -24.33
C LYS A 207 13.56 13.00 -25.11
#